data_3f426f4862b38db818c7bb6da3c55b62
#
_entry.id   3f426f4862b38db818c7bb6da3c55b62
#
_cell.length_a   1.000
_cell.length_b   1.000
_cell.length_c   1.000
_cell.angle_alpha   90.00
_cell.angle_beta   90.00
_cell.angle_gamma   90.00
#
_symmetry.space_group_name_H-M   'P 1'
#
loop_
_entity.id
_entity.type
_entity.pdbx_description
1 polymer ?
#
loop_
_entity_poly.entity_id
_entity_poly.type
_entity_poly.pdbx_seq_one_letter_code
_entity_poly.pdbx_strand_id
1 'polypeptide(L)' 'MDANETPVNEFIFAYTGSTNLPTDSAFGGLLTLGFMDGSSSSKLQFFFQHNNVFKRIQWYNSWQNWEKIKTE' A
#
# COMPACT_ATOMS: atom_id res chain seq x y z
N MET A 1 10.90 1.93 6.57
CA MET A 1 9.79 0.96 6.45
C MET A 1 9.65 0.55 5.00
N ASP A 2 9.33 -0.71 4.76
CA ASP A 2 9.14 -1.24 3.41
C ASP A 2 7.66 -1.59 3.24
N ALA A 3 6.99 -0.94 2.28
CA ALA A 3 5.56 -1.15 2.07
C ALA A 3 5.21 -2.60 1.67
N ASN A 4 6.16 -3.34 1.13
CA ASN A 4 5.94 -4.75 0.79
C ASN A 4 5.90 -5.67 2.01
N GLU A 5 6.40 -5.19 3.15
CA GLU A 5 6.59 -6.01 4.35
C GLU A 5 5.72 -5.57 5.52
N THR A 6 4.75 -4.71 5.27
CA THR A 6 3.90 -4.20 6.34
C THR A 6 2.88 -5.25 6.79
N PRO A 7 2.49 -5.23 8.07
CA PRO A 7 1.46 -6.13 8.56
C PRO A 7 0.12 -5.87 7.88
N VAL A 8 -0.67 -6.93 7.71
CA VAL A 8 -2.00 -6.79 7.14
C VAL A 8 -2.99 -6.29 8.18
N ASN A 9 -4.03 -5.65 7.72
CA ASN A 9 -5.13 -5.14 8.54
C ASN A 9 -4.68 -4.11 9.56
N GLU A 10 -3.65 -3.33 9.18
CA GLU A 10 -3.14 -2.23 10.00
C GLU A 10 -3.01 -0.98 9.17
N PHE A 11 -3.19 0.15 9.84
CA PHE A 11 -2.98 1.47 9.26
C PHE A 11 -1.78 2.08 9.97
N ILE A 12 -0.70 2.32 9.24
CA ILE A 12 0.53 2.80 9.83
C ILE A 12 1.00 4.08 9.13
N PHE A 13 1.77 4.87 9.86
CA PHE A 13 2.37 6.08 9.32
C PHE A 13 3.63 5.73 8.53
N ALA A 14 3.69 6.20 7.29
CA ALA A 14 4.88 6.08 6.46
C ALA A 14 5.62 7.40 6.43
N TYR A 15 6.93 7.33 6.54
CA TYR A 15 7.76 8.53 6.62
C TYR A 15 8.93 8.44 5.65
N THR A 16 9.70 9.52 5.58
CA THR A 16 10.85 9.64 4.67
C THR A 16 11.80 8.45 4.85
N GLY A 17 12.25 7.89 3.74
CA GLY A 17 13.15 6.75 3.74
C GLY A 17 12.43 5.42 3.59
N SER A 18 11.11 5.42 3.61
CA SER A 18 10.34 4.20 3.35
C SER A 18 10.47 3.79 1.88
N THR A 19 10.38 2.48 1.63
CA THR A 19 10.56 1.93 0.29
C THR A 19 9.26 1.34 -0.24
N ASN A 20 9.20 1.19 -1.57
CA ASN A 20 8.07 0.60 -2.28
C ASN A 20 6.77 1.36 -2.10
N LEU A 21 6.86 2.66 -1.86
CA LEU A 21 5.74 3.57 -1.83
C LEU A 21 5.59 4.26 -3.19
N PRO A 22 4.42 4.84 -3.47
CA PRO A 22 4.19 5.40 -4.81
C PRO A 22 4.98 6.68 -5.10
N THR A 23 5.50 7.33 -4.07
CA THR A 23 6.29 8.54 -4.23
C THR A 23 7.54 8.48 -3.36
N ASP A 24 8.58 9.22 -3.77
CA ASP A 24 9.85 9.26 -3.04
C ASP A 24 9.77 10.10 -1.77
N SER A 25 8.92 11.10 -1.75
CA SER A 25 8.78 12.00 -0.61
C SER A 25 7.59 11.57 0.23
N ALA A 26 7.71 10.39 0.82
CA ALA A 26 6.55 9.74 1.38
C ALA A 26 6.32 10.11 2.83
N PHE A 27 5.41 11.03 3.06
CA PHE A 27 4.72 11.13 4.33
C PHE A 27 3.26 10.79 4.07
N GLY A 28 2.71 9.88 4.83
CA GLY A 28 1.32 9.54 4.64
C GLY A 28 0.91 8.34 5.46
N GLY A 29 -0.32 7.93 5.31
CA GLY A 29 -0.84 6.75 5.97
C GLY A 29 -0.90 5.58 5.00
N LEU A 30 -0.43 4.43 5.44
CA LEU A 30 -0.49 3.21 4.65
C LEU A 30 -1.44 2.23 5.30
N LEU A 31 -2.52 1.91 4.61
CA LEU A 31 -3.49 0.92 5.04
C LEU A 31 -3.28 -0.35 4.22
N THR A 32 -3.03 -1.44 4.90
CA THR A 32 -2.83 -2.73 4.24
C THR A 32 -3.92 -3.68 4.70
N LEU A 33 -4.73 -4.14 3.74
CA LEU A 33 -5.77 -5.12 3.98
C LEU A 33 -5.33 -6.44 3.36
N GLY A 34 -5.49 -7.52 4.11
CA GLY A 34 -5.09 -8.82 3.61
C GLY A 34 -6.25 -9.78 3.60
N PHE A 35 -6.26 -10.67 2.64
CA PHE A 35 -7.22 -11.76 2.59
C PHE A 35 -6.52 -12.99 2.04
N MET A 36 -7.08 -14.13 2.37
CA MET A 36 -6.54 -15.41 1.91
C MET A 36 -7.61 -16.16 1.15
N ASP A 37 -7.16 -16.84 0.10
CA ASP A 37 -8.01 -17.69 -0.70
C ASP A 37 -7.28 -19.02 -0.83
N GLY A 38 -7.65 -19.98 0.02
CA GLY A 38 -6.94 -21.25 0.09
C GLY A 38 -5.52 -21.06 0.63
N SER A 39 -4.54 -21.50 -0.13
CA SER A 39 -3.12 -21.34 0.24
C SER A 39 -2.50 -20.08 -0.29
N SER A 40 -3.25 -19.29 -1.04
CA SER A 40 -2.75 -18.03 -1.62
C SER A 40 -3.15 -16.87 -0.74
N SER A 41 -2.28 -15.86 -0.69
CA SER A 41 -2.59 -14.64 0.01
C SER A 41 -2.58 -13.46 -0.96
N SER A 42 -3.50 -12.56 -0.75
CA SER A 42 -3.58 -11.33 -1.52
C SER A 42 -3.70 -10.16 -0.56
N LYS A 43 -3.19 -9.02 -0.98
CA LYS A 43 -3.21 -7.81 -0.16
C LYS A 43 -3.67 -6.64 -1.00
N LEU A 44 -4.32 -5.70 -0.35
CA LEU A 44 -4.73 -4.44 -0.96
C LEU A 44 -4.15 -3.33 -0.13
N GLN A 45 -3.46 -2.40 -0.77
CA GLN A 45 -2.87 -1.27 -0.07
C GLN A 45 -3.45 0.03 -0.58
N PHE A 46 -3.69 0.94 0.37
CA PHE A 46 -4.02 2.34 0.09
C PHE A 46 -2.97 3.20 0.77
N PHE A 47 -2.46 4.17 0.03
CA PHE A 47 -1.52 5.13 0.58
C PHE A 47 -2.15 6.52 0.50
N PHE A 48 -2.36 7.13 1.66
CA PHE A 48 -3.06 8.40 1.78
C PHE A 48 -2.05 9.51 2.02
N GLN A 49 -2.03 10.49 1.14
CA GLN A 49 -1.27 11.70 1.31
C GLN A 49 -2.21 12.90 1.36
N HIS A 50 -1.65 14.09 1.58
CA HIS A 50 -2.45 15.30 1.75
C HIS A 50 -3.48 15.51 0.64
N ASN A 51 -3.06 15.38 -0.61
CA ASN A 51 -3.93 15.63 -1.75
C ASN A 51 -4.17 14.42 -2.64
N ASN A 52 -3.63 13.27 -2.28
CA ASN A 52 -3.65 12.13 -3.17
C ASN A 52 -3.91 10.85 -2.41
N VAL A 53 -4.60 9.93 -3.08
CA VAL A 53 -4.76 8.58 -2.61
C VAL A 53 -4.25 7.65 -3.69
N PHE A 54 -3.41 6.72 -3.30
CA PHE A 54 -2.87 5.71 -4.21
C PHE A 54 -3.34 4.34 -3.75
N LYS A 55 -3.46 3.42 -4.69
CA LYS A 55 -3.80 2.04 -4.38
C LYS A 55 -2.94 1.09 -5.17
N ARG A 56 -2.74 -0.10 -4.64
CA ARG A 56 -2.20 -1.23 -5.41
C ARG A 56 -2.70 -2.52 -4.79
N ILE A 57 -2.58 -3.60 -5.55
CA ILE A 57 -2.99 -4.91 -5.07
C ILE A 57 -1.83 -5.89 -5.27
N GLN A 58 -1.68 -6.81 -4.32
CA GLN A 58 -0.85 -7.99 -4.47
C GLN A 58 -1.80 -9.14 -4.79
N TRP A 59 -1.63 -9.70 -5.97
CA TRP A 59 -2.48 -10.80 -6.41
C TRP A 59 -1.61 -12.05 -6.54
N TYR A 60 -1.89 -13.05 -5.74
CA TYR A 60 -1.11 -14.29 -5.70
C TYR A 60 0.40 -14.04 -5.59
N ASN A 61 0.77 -13.23 -4.60
CA ASN A 61 2.16 -12.89 -4.28
C ASN A 61 2.86 -12.01 -5.31
N SER A 62 2.11 -11.41 -6.22
CA SER A 62 2.67 -10.49 -7.22
C SER A 62 2.08 -9.10 -7.04
N TRP A 63 2.91 -8.14 -6.66
CA TRP A 63 2.48 -6.75 -6.51
C TRP A 63 2.25 -6.12 -7.87
N GLN A 64 1.10 -5.46 -8.01
CA GLN A 64 0.81 -4.63 -9.17
C GLN A 64 1.39 -3.23 -8.94
N ASN A 65 1.40 -2.43 -9.99
CA ASN A 65 1.89 -1.06 -9.87
C ASN A 65 0.93 -0.20 -9.06
N TRP A 66 1.48 0.79 -8.37
CA TRP A 66 0.67 1.79 -7.70
C TRP A 66 -0.14 2.58 -8.71
N GLU A 67 -1.38 2.84 -8.39
CA GLU A 67 -2.27 3.68 -9.19
C GLU A 67 -2.80 4.81 -8.34
N LYS A 68 -2.80 6.01 -8.90
CA LYS A 68 -3.39 7.16 -8.23
C LYS A 68 -4.89 7.13 -8.44
N ILE A 69 -5.64 7.23 -7.34
CA ILE A 69 -7.09 7.33 -7.43
C ILE A 69 -7.43 8.77 -7.78
N LYS A 70 -8.19 8.93 -8.86
CA LYS A 70 -8.63 10.28 -9.27
C LYS A 70 -9.75 10.73 -8.36
N THR A 71 -9.59 11.92 -7.83
CA THR A 71 -10.64 12.58 -7.06
C THR A 71 -10.97 13.89 -7.76
N GLU A 72 -12.23 14.23 -7.79
CA GLU A 72 -12.65 15.47 -8.42
C GLU A 72 -13.19 16.44 -7.39
#